data_c31d53442e00687b8c1aae1509229779
#
_entry.id   c31d53442e00687b8c1aae1509229779
#
_cell.length_a   1.000
_cell.length_b   1.000
_cell.length_c   1.000
_cell.angle_alpha   90.00
_cell.angle_beta   90.00
_cell.angle_gamma   90.00
#
_symmetry.space_group_name_H-M   'P 1'
#
loop_
_entity.id
_entity.type
_entity.pdbx_description
1 polymer ?
#
loop_
_entity_poly.entity_id
_entity_poly.type
_entity_poly.pdbx_seq_one_letter_code
_entity_poly.pdbx_strand_id
1 'polypeptide(L)'
;MANDKPKIYVDASPIIDLVKVRVDVNVPSDRSSDTWHLQKMLDAALDGKVRLFTSVLSLAECVHVEDQNKLEQAKPFFMGLLASGRGGLTLIQPILAIAERARDLRWIHGIALKGADAIHVASALHFRCDECWSRDGGFASSAATLDKLGLRVCSPSETRLLPDEYRQEQLGLS
;
A
#
# COMPACT_ATOMS: atom_id res chain seq x y z
N MET A 1 -7.44 -27.25 5.00
CA MET A 1 -6.77 -26.03 5.49
C MET A 1 -7.15 -24.90 4.55
N ALA A 2 -7.86 -23.88 5.04
CA ALA A 2 -8.11 -22.69 4.21
C ALA A 2 -6.76 -22.06 3.92
N ASN A 3 -6.36 -22.03 2.65
CA ASN A 3 -5.15 -21.36 2.22
C ASN A 3 -5.37 -19.87 2.54
N ASP A 4 -4.75 -19.35 3.62
CA ASP A 4 -4.92 -17.96 4.02
C ASP A 4 -4.27 -17.11 2.92
N LYS A 5 -5.11 -16.33 2.21
CA LYS A 5 -4.66 -15.53 1.07
C LYS A 5 -3.62 -14.52 1.52
N PRO A 6 -2.58 -14.27 0.72
CA PRO A 6 -1.61 -13.24 1.04
C PRO A 6 -2.28 -11.91 1.36
N LYS A 7 -1.78 -11.23 2.38
CA LYS A 7 -2.28 -9.95 2.87
C LYS A 7 -1.22 -8.89 2.71
N ILE A 8 -1.55 -7.83 2.01
CA ILE A 8 -0.62 -6.75 1.72
C ILE A 8 -1.24 -5.44 2.18
N TYR A 9 -0.47 -4.69 2.93
CA TYR A 9 -0.82 -3.32 3.29
C TYR A 9 -0.19 -2.35 2.29
N VAL A 10 -1.00 -1.46 1.75
CA VAL A 10 -0.55 -0.44 0.78
C VAL A 10 -0.65 0.93 1.43
N ASP A 11 0.49 1.60 1.58
CA ASP A 11 0.60 2.99 2.02
C ASP A 11 0.05 3.96 0.96
N ALA A 12 -0.17 5.21 1.32
CA ALA A 12 -0.71 6.23 0.41
C ALA A 12 0.20 6.50 -0.79
N SER A 13 1.52 6.45 -0.62
CA SER A 13 2.46 6.83 -1.67
C SER A 13 2.37 5.99 -2.95
N PRO A 14 2.29 4.65 -2.94
CA PRO A 14 2.05 3.85 -4.14
C PRO A 14 0.70 4.14 -4.80
N ILE A 15 -0.34 4.43 -4.01
CA ILE A 15 -1.68 4.76 -4.53
C ILE A 15 -1.65 6.08 -5.28
N ILE A 16 -0.99 7.08 -4.73
CA ILE A 16 -0.80 8.39 -5.35
C ILE A 16 -0.07 8.25 -6.69
N ASP A 17 1.02 7.49 -6.74
CA ASP A 17 1.81 7.28 -7.96
C ASP A 17 0.97 6.56 -9.03
N LEU A 18 0.19 5.55 -8.67
CA LEU A 18 -0.72 4.87 -9.60
C LEU A 18 -1.76 5.83 -10.21
N VAL A 19 -2.36 6.68 -9.40
CA VAL A 19 -3.36 7.64 -9.88
C VAL A 19 -2.69 8.71 -10.75
N LYS A 20 -1.50 9.20 -10.40
CA LYS A 20 -0.72 10.13 -11.23
C LYS A 20 -0.50 9.57 -12.63
N VAL A 21 -0.08 8.33 -12.76
CA VAL A 21 0.11 7.68 -14.06
C VAL A 21 -1.19 7.64 -14.86
N ARG A 22 -2.33 7.37 -14.22
CA ARG A 22 -3.64 7.30 -14.90
C ARG A 22 -4.14 8.65 -15.45
N VAL A 23 -3.63 9.75 -14.93
CA VAL A 23 -4.00 11.11 -15.39
C VAL A 23 -2.84 11.80 -16.13
N ASP A 24 -1.92 11.01 -16.67
CA ASP A 24 -0.75 11.49 -17.45
C ASP A 24 0.11 12.52 -16.67
N VAL A 25 0.26 12.31 -15.38
CA VAL A 25 1.25 13.02 -14.55
C VAL A 25 2.50 12.16 -14.47
N ASN A 26 3.64 12.76 -14.80
CA ASN A 26 4.91 12.06 -14.73
C ASN A 26 5.21 11.60 -13.30
N VAL A 27 5.54 10.33 -13.17
CA VAL A 27 6.20 9.78 -11.98
C VAL A 27 7.64 9.45 -12.32
N PRO A 28 8.56 9.50 -11.36
CA PRO A 28 9.93 9.10 -11.58
C PRO A 28 10.01 7.70 -12.22
N SER A 29 10.94 7.51 -13.15
CA SER A 29 11.05 6.26 -13.93
C SER A 29 11.29 5.02 -13.07
N ASP A 30 11.92 5.18 -11.91
CA ASP A 30 12.12 4.13 -10.92
C ASP A 30 10.81 3.66 -10.25
N ARG A 31 9.71 4.41 -10.42
CA ARG A 31 8.37 4.10 -9.88
C ARG A 31 7.42 3.47 -10.89
N SER A 32 7.77 3.45 -12.17
CA SER A 32 6.90 2.86 -13.20
C SER A 32 6.66 1.37 -12.97
N SER A 33 7.69 0.64 -12.53
CA SER A 33 7.56 -0.76 -12.14
C SER A 33 6.66 -0.95 -10.92
N ASP A 34 6.71 -0.04 -9.94
CA ASP A 34 5.84 -0.10 -8.76
C ASP A 34 4.36 0.10 -9.13
N THR A 35 4.07 1.06 -9.99
CA THR A 35 2.68 1.32 -10.43
C THR A 35 2.12 0.14 -11.21
N TRP A 36 2.93 -0.50 -12.05
CA TRP A 36 2.53 -1.72 -12.75
C TRP A 36 2.22 -2.86 -11.76
N HIS A 37 3.10 -3.11 -10.79
CA HIS A 37 2.90 -4.16 -9.79
C HIS A 37 1.66 -3.91 -8.93
N LEU A 38 1.44 -2.64 -8.52
CA LEU A 38 0.23 -2.28 -7.78
C LEU A 38 -1.04 -2.53 -8.62
N GLN A 39 -1.04 -2.15 -9.91
CA GLN A 39 -2.18 -2.41 -10.79
C GLN A 39 -2.46 -3.91 -10.88
N LYS A 40 -1.46 -4.74 -11.13
CA LYS A 40 -1.62 -6.20 -11.22
C LYS A 40 -2.08 -6.82 -9.91
N MET A 41 -1.61 -6.29 -8.78
CA MET A 41 -2.05 -6.76 -7.48
C MET A 41 -3.49 -6.35 -7.16
N LEU A 42 -3.95 -5.18 -7.64
CA LEU A 42 -5.37 -4.79 -7.57
C LEU A 42 -6.24 -5.75 -8.39
N ASP A 43 -5.80 -6.13 -9.58
CA ASP A 43 -6.50 -7.11 -10.42
C ASP A 43 -6.59 -8.47 -9.69
N ALA A 44 -5.49 -8.94 -9.11
CA ALA A 44 -5.45 -10.16 -8.31
C ALA A 44 -6.34 -10.08 -7.05
N ALA A 45 -6.47 -8.90 -6.45
CA ALA A 45 -7.37 -8.70 -5.31
C ALA A 45 -8.85 -8.74 -5.71
N LEU A 46 -9.20 -8.15 -6.85
CA LEU A 46 -10.55 -8.22 -7.42
C LEU A 46 -10.96 -9.66 -7.75
N ASP A 47 -10.01 -10.47 -8.24
CA ASP A 47 -10.20 -11.90 -8.49
C ASP A 47 -10.14 -12.75 -7.21
N GLY A 48 -9.94 -12.09 -6.06
CA GLY A 48 -9.95 -12.74 -4.75
C GLY A 48 -8.75 -13.64 -4.49
N LYS A 49 -7.63 -13.45 -5.17
CA LYS A 49 -6.38 -14.22 -4.98
C LYS A 49 -5.56 -13.72 -3.80
N VAL A 50 -5.59 -12.42 -3.55
CA VAL A 50 -4.89 -11.72 -2.47
C VAL A 50 -5.85 -10.79 -1.74
N ARG A 51 -5.42 -10.24 -0.61
CA ARG A 51 -6.16 -9.21 0.12
C ARG A 51 -5.30 -7.98 0.28
N LEU A 52 -5.76 -6.85 -0.24
CA LEU A 52 -5.10 -5.56 -0.09
C LEU A 52 -5.81 -4.72 0.96
N PHE A 53 -5.02 -4.08 1.79
CA PHE A 53 -5.48 -3.20 2.85
C PHE A 53 -4.83 -1.83 2.74
N THR A 54 -5.53 -0.80 3.15
CA THR A 54 -4.98 0.53 3.46
C THR A 54 -5.76 1.15 4.60
N SER A 55 -5.27 2.22 5.19
CA SER A 55 -6.01 2.94 6.24
C SER A 55 -6.98 3.96 5.64
N VAL A 56 -8.05 4.30 6.38
CA VAL A 56 -8.85 5.49 6.08
C VAL A 56 -8.05 6.78 6.12
N LEU A 57 -6.89 6.80 6.78
CA LEU A 57 -5.95 7.93 6.73
C LEU A 57 -5.46 8.21 5.31
N SER A 58 -5.32 7.18 4.47
CA SER A 58 -4.94 7.35 3.07
C SER A 58 -5.93 8.21 2.28
N LEU A 59 -7.20 8.30 2.71
CA LEU A 59 -8.16 9.26 2.13
C LEU A 59 -7.73 10.71 2.32
N ALA A 60 -7.13 11.03 3.48
CA ALA A 60 -6.63 12.37 3.78
C ALA A 60 -5.24 12.64 3.15
N GLU A 61 -4.46 11.60 2.91
CA GLU A 61 -3.11 11.69 2.36
C GLU A 61 -3.11 11.70 0.82
N CYS A 62 -4.06 11.01 0.19
CA CYS A 62 -4.21 10.93 -1.27
C CYS A 62 -4.85 12.20 -1.86
N VAL A 63 -4.31 13.37 -1.53
CA VAL A 63 -4.83 14.68 -1.99
C VAL A 63 -3.86 15.41 -2.93
N HIS A 64 -2.61 14.93 -3.09
CA HIS A 64 -1.59 15.66 -3.82
C HIS A 64 -1.45 15.19 -5.27
N VAL A 65 -2.10 15.96 -6.14
CA VAL A 65 -1.69 16.15 -7.54
C VAL A 65 -1.39 17.64 -7.68
N GLU A 66 -0.16 18.01 -8.00
CA GLU A 66 0.31 19.40 -7.97
C GLU A 66 -0.44 20.32 -8.96
N ASP A 67 -0.84 19.78 -10.12
CA ASP A 67 -1.64 20.48 -11.12
C ASP A 67 -3.14 20.37 -10.77
N GLN A 68 -3.79 21.52 -10.55
CA GLN A 68 -5.21 21.60 -10.22
C GLN A 68 -6.11 20.94 -11.27
N ASN A 69 -5.79 21.07 -12.56
CA ASN A 69 -6.57 20.45 -13.64
C ASN A 69 -6.43 18.93 -13.60
N LYS A 70 -5.25 18.43 -13.31
CA LYS A 70 -4.99 17.00 -13.13
C LYS A 70 -5.62 16.47 -11.85
N LEU A 71 -5.70 17.27 -10.79
CA LEU A 71 -6.38 16.91 -9.56
C LEU A 71 -7.87 16.59 -9.82
N GLU A 72 -8.57 17.43 -10.60
CA GLU A 72 -9.97 17.16 -10.94
C GLU A 72 -10.14 15.84 -11.72
N GLN A 73 -9.19 15.53 -12.60
CA GLN A 73 -9.17 14.24 -13.31
C GLN A 73 -8.82 13.05 -12.37
N ALA A 74 -7.98 13.28 -11.36
CA ALA A 74 -7.52 12.25 -10.42
C ALA A 74 -8.60 11.86 -9.38
N LYS A 75 -9.45 12.80 -8.97
CA LYS A 75 -10.49 12.58 -7.94
C LYS A 75 -11.33 11.31 -8.18
N PRO A 76 -11.89 11.04 -9.37
CA PRO A 76 -12.67 9.83 -9.61
C PRO A 76 -11.87 8.55 -9.40
N PHE A 77 -10.58 8.56 -9.74
CA PHE A 77 -9.70 7.40 -9.52
C PHE A 77 -9.42 7.15 -8.04
N PHE A 78 -9.10 8.21 -7.27
CA PHE A 78 -8.97 8.09 -5.83
C PHE A 78 -10.25 7.58 -5.17
N MET A 79 -11.39 8.14 -5.54
CA MET A 79 -12.69 7.70 -5.02
C MET A 79 -13.02 6.26 -5.42
N GLY A 80 -12.68 5.86 -6.64
CA GLY A 80 -12.85 4.49 -7.09
C GLY A 80 -12.02 3.48 -6.29
N LEU A 81 -10.78 3.82 -5.98
CA LEU A 81 -9.88 2.97 -5.21
C LEU A 81 -10.20 2.95 -3.70
N LEU A 82 -10.47 4.14 -3.12
CA LEU A 82 -10.46 4.31 -1.67
C LEU A 82 -11.86 4.42 -1.03
N ALA A 83 -12.88 4.87 -1.75
CA ALA A 83 -14.19 5.12 -1.14
C ALA A 83 -15.30 4.17 -1.58
N SER A 84 -15.18 3.55 -2.75
CA SER A 84 -16.25 2.71 -3.31
C SER A 84 -16.29 1.29 -2.75
N GLY A 85 -15.23 0.84 -2.06
CA GLY A 85 -15.04 -0.56 -1.67
C GLY A 85 -14.93 -1.54 -2.85
N ARG A 86 -14.91 -1.04 -4.08
CA ARG A 86 -14.89 -1.83 -5.32
C ARG A 86 -13.52 -1.86 -6.00
N GLY A 87 -12.56 -1.07 -5.50
CA GLY A 87 -11.25 -0.91 -6.11
C GLY A 87 -10.22 -1.98 -5.75
N GLY A 88 -10.63 -3.06 -5.06
CA GLY A 88 -9.72 -4.11 -4.61
C GLY A 88 -9.00 -3.81 -3.28
N LEU A 89 -9.11 -2.59 -2.76
CA LEU A 89 -8.54 -2.17 -1.47
C LEU A 89 -9.60 -2.23 -0.36
N THR A 90 -9.25 -2.86 0.76
CA THR A 90 -10.05 -2.84 2.00
C THR A 90 -9.52 -1.72 2.90
N LEU A 91 -10.38 -0.77 3.25
CA LEU A 91 -10.02 0.32 4.15
C LEU A 91 -10.12 -0.13 5.60
N ILE A 92 -9.03 0.07 6.35
CA ILE A 92 -8.95 -0.17 7.78
C ILE A 92 -9.27 1.13 8.52
N GLN A 93 -10.25 1.08 9.41
CA GLN A 93 -10.48 2.15 10.36
C GLN A 93 -9.60 1.91 11.59
N PRO A 94 -8.68 2.83 11.95
CA PRO A 94 -7.87 2.70 13.15
C PRO A 94 -8.74 2.68 14.41
N ILE A 95 -8.67 1.59 15.14
CA ILE A 95 -9.30 1.41 16.44
C ILE A 95 -8.29 1.61 17.58
N LEU A 96 -8.75 1.66 18.82
CA LEU A 96 -7.89 1.85 20.00
C LEU A 96 -6.70 0.88 20.01
N ALA A 97 -6.93 -0.40 19.76
CA ALA A 97 -5.86 -1.41 19.73
C ALA A 97 -4.78 -1.14 18.68
N ILE A 98 -5.12 -0.52 17.55
CA ILE A 98 -4.15 -0.09 16.53
C ILE A 98 -3.36 1.11 17.04
N ALA A 99 -4.00 2.08 17.68
CA ALA A 99 -3.32 3.23 18.26
C ALA A 99 -2.35 2.84 19.40
N GLU A 100 -2.75 1.90 20.26
CA GLU A 100 -1.88 1.33 21.29
C GLU A 100 -0.68 0.61 20.67
N ARG A 101 -0.89 -0.19 19.64
CA ARG A 101 0.21 -0.86 18.91
C ARG A 101 1.14 0.17 18.25
N ALA A 102 0.62 1.25 17.69
CA ALA A 102 1.44 2.33 17.12
C ALA A 102 2.34 2.99 18.18
N ARG A 103 1.82 3.23 19.39
CA ARG A 103 2.62 3.68 20.54
C ARG A 103 3.69 2.66 20.90
N ASP A 104 3.34 1.38 20.97
CA ASP A 104 4.23 0.30 21.39
C ASP A 104 5.35 0.05 20.37
N LEU A 105 5.16 0.35 19.08
CA LEU A 105 6.24 0.36 18.09
C LEU A 105 7.43 1.20 18.56
N ARG A 106 7.17 2.37 19.16
CA ARG A 106 8.21 3.22 19.70
C ARG A 106 8.69 2.77 21.09
N TRP A 107 7.77 2.51 22.00
CA TRP A 107 8.11 2.28 23.40
C TRP A 107 8.75 0.91 23.65
N ILE A 108 8.32 -0.11 22.91
CA ILE A 108 8.79 -1.49 23.10
C ILE A 108 9.85 -1.86 22.05
N HIS A 109 9.63 -1.44 20.78
CA HIS A 109 10.46 -1.89 19.67
C HIS A 109 11.46 -0.83 19.18
N GLY A 110 11.44 0.38 19.72
CA GLY A 110 12.38 1.45 19.36
C GLY A 110 12.17 2.01 17.94
N ILE A 111 11.04 1.73 17.31
CA ILE A 111 10.71 2.17 15.95
C ILE A 111 10.25 3.62 15.99
N ALA A 112 11.01 4.53 15.36
CA ALA A 112 10.78 5.97 15.43
C ALA A 112 9.86 6.50 14.31
N LEU A 113 8.76 5.83 14.04
CA LEU A 113 7.72 6.33 13.13
C LEU A 113 6.85 7.38 13.82
N LYS A 114 6.32 8.32 13.03
CA LYS A 114 5.50 9.43 13.52
C LYS A 114 4.05 9.30 13.06
N GLY A 115 3.11 9.72 13.93
CA GLY A 115 1.72 9.97 13.59
C GLY A 115 1.09 8.92 12.66
N ALA A 116 0.77 9.33 11.45
CA ALA A 116 0.11 8.48 10.45
C ALA A 116 0.95 7.24 10.10
N ASP A 117 2.27 7.39 9.91
CA ASP A 117 3.15 6.26 9.55
C ASP A 117 3.10 5.15 10.60
N ALA A 118 3.13 5.50 11.88
CA ALA A 118 3.00 4.52 12.97
C ALA A 118 1.64 3.82 12.94
N ILE A 119 0.55 4.53 12.62
CA ILE A 119 -0.78 3.96 12.46
C ILE A 119 -0.86 3.03 11.25
N HIS A 120 -0.24 3.38 10.11
CA HIS A 120 -0.17 2.52 8.93
C HIS A 120 0.52 1.19 9.26
N VAL A 121 1.71 1.25 9.85
CA VAL A 121 2.45 0.04 10.25
C VAL A 121 1.69 -0.77 11.31
N ALA A 122 1.14 -0.11 12.32
CA ALA A 122 0.35 -0.78 13.36
C ALA A 122 -0.90 -1.47 12.78
N SER A 123 -1.55 -0.85 11.79
CA SER A 123 -2.67 -1.45 11.05
C SER A 123 -2.24 -2.69 10.29
N ALA A 124 -1.13 -2.62 9.55
CA ALA A 124 -0.58 -3.76 8.84
C ALA A 124 -0.30 -4.95 9.77
N LEU A 125 0.35 -4.69 10.91
CA LEU A 125 0.63 -5.71 11.93
C LEU A 125 -0.63 -6.25 12.60
N HIS A 126 -1.64 -5.38 12.86
CA HIS A 126 -2.90 -5.79 13.49
C HIS A 126 -3.68 -6.78 12.62
N PHE A 127 -3.71 -6.53 11.31
CA PHE A 127 -4.37 -7.40 10.33
C PHE A 127 -3.49 -8.55 9.84
N ARG A 128 -2.27 -8.68 10.41
CA ARG A 128 -1.29 -9.72 10.05
C ARG A 128 -1.03 -9.73 8.54
N CYS A 129 -0.70 -8.54 8.00
CA CYS A 129 -0.24 -8.44 6.64
C CYS A 129 1.16 -9.04 6.50
N ASP A 130 1.40 -9.71 5.39
CA ASP A 130 2.71 -10.32 5.08
C ASP A 130 3.69 -9.25 4.59
N GLU A 131 3.19 -8.28 3.82
CA GLU A 131 3.97 -7.16 3.30
C GLU A 131 3.29 -5.81 3.60
N CYS A 132 4.12 -4.78 3.75
CA CYS A 132 3.73 -3.37 3.80
C CYS A 132 4.48 -2.62 2.71
N TRP A 133 3.74 -2.08 1.75
CA TRP A 133 4.29 -1.35 0.62
C TRP A 133 4.33 0.13 0.88
N SER A 134 5.53 0.67 0.98
CA SER A 134 5.78 2.10 1.14
C SER A 134 7.14 2.46 0.53
N ARG A 135 7.28 3.72 0.12
CA ARG A 135 8.55 4.30 -0.31
C ARG A 135 9.10 5.31 0.68
N ASP A 136 8.47 5.44 1.83
CA ASP A 136 8.94 6.34 2.87
C ASP A 136 10.22 5.84 3.53
N GLY A 137 11.20 6.73 3.70
CA GLY A 137 12.48 6.40 4.32
C GLY A 137 12.37 5.97 5.78
N GLY A 138 11.33 6.42 6.49
CA GLY A 138 11.04 6.01 7.86
C GLY A 138 10.66 4.53 7.95
N PHE A 139 9.89 4.04 6.98
CA PHE A 139 9.56 2.61 6.86
C PHE A 139 10.81 1.80 6.53
N ALA A 140 11.61 2.24 5.56
CA ALA A 140 12.84 1.56 5.16
C ALA A 140 13.83 1.43 6.31
N SER A 141 14.03 2.49 7.11
CA SER A 141 14.92 2.48 8.27
C SER A 141 14.48 1.52 9.39
N SER A 142 13.19 1.20 9.44
CA SER A 142 12.58 0.30 10.43
C SER A 142 12.40 -1.14 9.92
N ALA A 143 12.70 -1.39 8.65
CA ALA A 143 12.38 -2.65 7.95
C ALA A 143 12.92 -3.90 8.68
N ALA A 144 14.17 -3.87 9.13
CA ALA A 144 14.78 -5.01 9.82
C ALA A 144 14.09 -5.36 11.16
N THR A 145 13.57 -4.36 11.87
CA THR A 145 12.82 -4.59 13.12
C THR A 145 11.40 -5.06 12.81
N LEU A 146 10.76 -4.52 11.77
CA LEU A 146 9.43 -4.91 11.34
C LEU A 146 9.40 -6.35 10.80
N ASP A 147 10.45 -6.76 10.10
CA ASP A 147 10.59 -8.15 9.62
C ASP A 147 10.60 -9.16 10.79
N LYS A 148 11.28 -8.83 11.90
CA LYS A 148 11.24 -9.64 13.13
C LYS A 148 9.85 -9.70 13.78
N LEU A 149 8.99 -8.72 13.50
CA LEU A 149 7.59 -8.70 13.93
C LEU A 149 6.66 -9.39 12.92
N GLY A 150 7.20 -9.94 11.84
CA GLY A 150 6.46 -10.66 10.82
C GLY A 150 5.86 -9.77 9.72
N LEU A 151 6.38 -8.54 9.55
CA LEU A 151 5.94 -7.61 8.51
C LEU A 151 7.11 -7.20 7.63
N ARG A 152 7.13 -7.67 6.39
CA ARG A 152 8.13 -7.26 5.40
C ARG A 152 7.77 -5.91 4.81
N VAL A 153 8.66 -4.93 4.93
CA VAL A 153 8.54 -3.64 4.26
C VAL A 153 9.27 -3.68 2.92
N CYS A 154 8.60 -3.27 1.84
CA CYS A 154 9.20 -3.24 0.50
C CYS A 154 8.44 -2.26 -0.42
N SER A 155 9.02 -1.98 -1.58
CA SER A 155 8.27 -1.33 -2.67
C SER A 155 7.36 -2.35 -3.38
N PRO A 156 6.32 -1.91 -4.13
CA PRO A 156 5.48 -2.81 -4.89
C PRO A 156 6.24 -3.72 -5.85
N SER A 157 7.29 -3.23 -6.51
CA SER A 157 8.10 -4.00 -7.47
C SER A 157 8.97 -5.07 -6.82
N GLU A 158 9.21 -4.98 -5.52
CA GLU A 158 9.98 -5.96 -4.75
C GLU A 158 9.12 -7.08 -4.16
N THR A 159 7.81 -7.06 -4.43
CA THR A 159 6.87 -8.05 -3.89
C THR A 159 7.21 -9.48 -4.31
N ARG A 160 7.01 -10.39 -3.38
CA ARG A 160 7.08 -11.85 -3.64
C ARG A 160 5.70 -12.49 -3.73
N LEU A 161 4.64 -11.70 -3.52
CA LEU A 161 3.27 -12.18 -3.32
C LEU A 161 2.37 -12.00 -4.55
N LEU A 162 2.87 -11.38 -5.65
CA LEU A 162 2.12 -11.30 -6.89
C LEU A 162 1.98 -12.71 -7.48
N PRO A 163 0.75 -13.24 -7.69
CA PRO A 163 0.57 -14.56 -8.27
C PRO A 163 1.15 -14.65 -9.69
N ASP A 164 1.69 -15.81 -10.05
CA ASP A 164 2.44 -15.98 -11.30
C ASP A 164 1.61 -15.68 -12.55
N GLU A 165 0.31 -15.93 -12.51
CA GLU A 165 -0.63 -15.65 -13.61
C GLU A 165 -0.68 -14.15 -13.96
N TYR A 166 -0.38 -13.23 -13.01
CA TYR A 166 -0.35 -11.78 -13.23
C TYR A 166 1.03 -11.26 -13.61
N ARG A 167 2.08 -12.09 -13.55
CA ARG A 167 3.44 -11.72 -13.92
C ARG A 167 3.72 -11.86 -15.41
N GLN A 168 2.98 -12.72 -16.11
CA GLN A 168 3.28 -13.14 -17.49
C GLN A 168 3.13 -12.03 -18.53
N GLU A 169 2.34 -10.98 -18.27
CA GLU A 169 2.17 -9.86 -19.20
C GLU A 169 3.39 -8.95 -19.33
N GLN A 170 4.36 -9.01 -18.40
CA GLN A 170 5.61 -8.25 -18.51
C GLN A 170 6.58 -8.81 -19.56
N LEU A 171 6.43 -10.09 -19.90
CA LEU A 171 7.32 -10.79 -20.83
C LEU A 171 6.92 -10.65 -22.30
N GLY A 172 5.76 -10.04 -22.59
CA GLY A 172 5.20 -9.89 -23.94
C GLY A 172 5.47 -8.52 -24.60
N LEU A 173 6.22 -7.62 -23.95
CA LEU A 173 6.56 -6.29 -24.45
C LEU A 173 8.07 -6.13 -24.74
N SER A 174 8.65 -7.08 -25.42
CA SER A 174 10.01 -6.97 -25.99
C SER A 174 9.96 -7.07 -27.51
#